data_539b0ed1ac0963d5c46ce44871bb4950
#
_entry.id   539b0ed1ac0963d5c46ce44871bb4950
#
_cell.length_a   1.000
_cell.length_b   1.000
_cell.length_c   1.000
_cell.angle_alpha   90.00
_cell.angle_beta   90.00
_cell.angle_gamma   90.00
#
_symmetry.space_group_name_H-M   'P 1'
#
loop_
_entity.id
_entity.type
_entity.pdbx_description
1 polymer ?
#
loop_
_entity_poly.entity_id
_entity_poly.type
_entity_poly.pdbx_seq_one_letter_code
_entity_poly.pdbx_strand_id
1 'polypeptide(L)'
;MIICNPGIKPKNKHIQTILASSKVRLLRLKNKNPFINTKKDVIETPDAKLLGFYNQKEKAESLYILIHGWEGSSNSTYIQLLANTLLTKKNASVYRLNLRDHGESHHLNKQIFHSCRLEEVLDAVKAVTEKYNYKNYYLCGFSLGGNFSLRVAANVYDKQIKLNKVFAISPPIDPKKSMIAIEASKIYSRYFMKKWKRSLIKKKELFPDLFEEENFYKINSLNELTQKLIVEHSEYETTDEYFQGYSITKETLKNISIPCDVITSWDDPVIPFEDFNILDKQKNVKLITSKHGGHCGFINSWKMTSWIEQYILENS
;
A
#
# COMPACT_ATOMS: atom_id res chain seq x y z
N MET A 1 -7.85 16.07 13.70
CA MET A 1 -8.75 15.02 13.16
C MET A 1 -9.97 15.65 12.49
N ILE A 2 -10.35 15.16 11.30
CA ILE A 2 -11.57 15.58 10.57
C ILE A 2 -12.47 14.36 10.42
N ILE A 3 -13.71 14.46 10.91
CA ILE A 3 -14.70 13.39 10.78
C ILE A 3 -15.53 13.64 9.52
N CYS A 4 -15.47 12.72 8.58
CA CYS A 4 -16.25 12.77 7.35
C CYS A 4 -17.43 11.80 7.39
N ASN A 5 -18.51 12.17 6.69
CA ASN A 5 -19.64 11.27 6.47
C ASN A 5 -19.81 11.02 4.96
N PRO A 6 -18.99 10.13 4.38
CA PRO A 6 -18.98 9.89 2.93
C PRO A 6 -20.16 9.06 2.41
N GLY A 7 -21.22 8.88 3.20
CA GLY A 7 -22.40 8.12 2.79
C GLY A 7 -22.13 6.62 2.60
N ILE A 8 -21.24 6.04 3.39
CA ILE A 8 -20.81 4.63 3.27
C ILE A 8 -21.98 3.65 3.28
N LYS A 9 -22.03 2.78 2.29
CA LYS A 9 -23.03 1.70 2.12
C LYS A 9 -22.38 0.50 1.43
N PRO A 10 -22.54 -0.74 1.97
CA PRO A 10 -23.13 -1.08 3.28
C PRO A 10 -22.25 -0.65 4.46
N LYS A 11 -22.84 -0.48 5.63
CA LYS A 11 -22.11 -0.08 6.86
C LYS A 11 -21.35 -1.22 7.54
N ASN A 12 -21.42 -2.44 7.01
CA ASN A 12 -20.72 -3.60 7.59
C ASN A 12 -19.23 -3.55 7.23
N LYS A 13 -18.37 -3.50 8.24
CA LYS A 13 -16.91 -3.40 8.09
C LYS A 13 -16.28 -4.55 7.29
N HIS A 14 -16.77 -5.77 7.47
CA HIS A 14 -16.23 -6.93 6.77
C HIS A 14 -16.60 -6.91 5.28
N ILE A 15 -17.85 -6.53 4.97
CA ILE A 15 -18.28 -6.35 3.57
C ILE A 15 -17.47 -5.23 2.91
N GLN A 16 -17.27 -4.11 3.59
CA GLN A 16 -16.42 -3.02 3.09
C GLN A 16 -14.99 -3.49 2.76
N THR A 17 -14.38 -4.21 3.69
CA THR A 17 -13.02 -4.76 3.54
C THR A 17 -12.92 -5.76 2.38
N ILE A 18 -13.90 -6.66 2.25
CA ILE A 18 -13.95 -7.63 1.14
C ILE A 18 -14.16 -6.90 -0.19
N LEU A 19 -15.09 -5.95 -0.24
CA LEU A 19 -15.36 -5.18 -1.45
C LEU A 19 -14.16 -4.33 -1.88
N ALA A 20 -13.31 -3.85 -0.96
CA ALA A 20 -12.09 -3.12 -1.31
C ALA A 20 -11.28 -3.85 -2.38
N SER A 21 -11.11 -5.16 -2.23
CA SER A 21 -10.31 -6.04 -3.10
C SER A 21 -11.13 -6.87 -4.10
N SER A 22 -12.47 -6.78 -4.08
CA SER A 22 -13.33 -7.62 -4.91
C SER A 22 -13.23 -7.28 -6.39
N LYS A 23 -12.90 -8.28 -7.21
CA LYS A 23 -12.84 -8.17 -8.68
C LYS A 23 -14.18 -7.79 -9.32
N VAL A 24 -15.32 -8.00 -8.64
CA VAL A 24 -16.65 -7.58 -9.11
C VAL A 24 -16.65 -6.06 -9.37
N ARG A 25 -15.93 -5.26 -8.60
CA ARG A 25 -15.80 -3.82 -8.81
C ARG A 25 -15.12 -3.46 -10.14
N LEU A 26 -14.29 -4.34 -10.69
CA LEU A 26 -13.63 -4.14 -11.99
C LEU A 26 -14.61 -4.21 -13.17
N LEU A 27 -15.84 -4.71 -12.94
CA LEU A 27 -16.90 -4.64 -13.96
C LEU A 27 -17.20 -3.19 -14.37
N ARG A 28 -16.90 -2.22 -13.52
CA ARG A 28 -16.98 -0.77 -13.82
C ARG A 28 -16.04 -0.35 -14.95
N LEU A 29 -15.00 -1.12 -15.23
CA LEU A 29 -13.97 -0.84 -16.27
C LEU A 29 -14.28 -1.53 -17.60
N LYS A 30 -15.30 -2.40 -17.69
CA LYS A 30 -15.52 -3.30 -18.84
C LYS A 30 -15.62 -2.60 -20.20
N ASN A 31 -16.09 -1.37 -20.26
CA ASN A 31 -16.28 -0.64 -21.53
C ASN A 31 -15.16 0.37 -21.84
N LYS A 32 -14.15 0.49 -20.97
CA LYS A 32 -13.04 1.44 -21.12
C LYS A 32 -11.81 0.80 -20.48
N ASN A 33 -10.96 0.15 -21.30
CA ASN A 33 -9.69 -0.32 -20.77
C ASN A 33 -8.70 0.85 -20.71
N PRO A 34 -8.53 1.53 -19.57
CA PRO A 34 -7.64 2.68 -19.44
C PRO A 34 -6.16 2.26 -19.48
N PHE A 35 -5.89 0.97 -19.51
CA PHE A 35 -4.56 0.39 -19.39
C PHE A 35 -4.01 -0.18 -20.71
N ILE A 36 -4.65 0.09 -21.86
CA ILE A 36 -4.21 -0.41 -23.18
C ILE A 36 -2.76 -0.03 -23.46
N ASN A 37 -2.36 1.20 -23.13
CA ASN A 37 -1.03 1.74 -23.38
C ASN A 37 -0.15 1.72 -22.11
N THR A 38 -0.33 0.73 -21.25
CA THR A 38 0.52 0.58 -20.06
C THR A 38 1.94 0.20 -20.47
N LYS A 39 2.91 1.02 -20.10
CA LYS A 39 4.33 0.68 -20.21
C LYS A 39 4.78 -0.05 -18.96
N LYS A 40 5.28 -1.26 -19.11
CA LYS A 40 5.96 -2.00 -18.05
C LYS A 40 7.35 -1.39 -17.88
N ASP A 41 7.72 -1.08 -16.66
CA ASP A 41 8.93 -0.37 -16.30
C ASP A 41 9.62 -1.05 -15.13
N VAL A 42 10.88 -1.40 -15.29
CA VAL A 42 11.71 -1.93 -14.20
C VAL A 42 12.58 -0.79 -13.70
N ILE A 43 12.34 -0.36 -12.47
CA ILE A 43 13.18 0.62 -11.78
C ILE A 43 14.32 -0.14 -11.12
N GLU A 44 15.54 0.14 -11.55
CA GLU A 44 16.75 -0.34 -10.91
C GLU A 44 17.18 0.65 -9.84
N THR A 45 17.32 0.16 -8.62
CA THR A 45 17.86 0.89 -7.46
C THR A 45 19.18 0.22 -7.04
N PRO A 46 19.98 0.82 -6.16
CA PRO A 46 21.24 0.20 -5.71
C PRO A 46 21.03 -1.22 -5.16
N ASP A 47 19.94 -1.46 -4.45
CA ASP A 47 19.69 -2.70 -3.70
C ASP A 47 18.58 -3.58 -4.29
N ALA A 48 17.85 -3.10 -5.31
CA ALA A 48 16.69 -3.82 -5.82
C ALA A 48 16.28 -3.43 -7.24
N LYS A 49 15.51 -4.34 -7.86
CA LYS A 49 14.75 -4.06 -9.08
C LYS A 49 13.25 -4.10 -8.76
N LEU A 50 12.57 -2.99 -8.90
CA LEU A 50 11.14 -2.90 -8.66
C LEU A 50 10.36 -2.73 -9.96
N LEU A 51 9.23 -3.43 -10.07
CA LEU A 51 8.39 -3.42 -11.25
C LEU A 51 7.31 -2.36 -11.14
N GLY A 52 7.24 -1.48 -12.11
CA GLY A 52 6.20 -0.48 -12.24
C GLY A 52 5.39 -0.60 -13.53
N PHE A 53 4.25 0.07 -13.52
CA PHE A 53 3.32 0.12 -14.66
C PHE A 53 2.90 1.57 -14.88
N TYR A 54 3.47 2.17 -15.89
CA TYR A 54 3.25 3.57 -16.24
C TYR A 54 2.15 3.72 -17.29
N ASN A 55 1.19 4.59 -16.99
CA ASN A 55 0.14 5.03 -17.89
C ASN A 55 0.26 6.53 -18.10
N GLN A 56 0.74 6.91 -19.26
CA GLN A 56 0.84 8.32 -19.65
C GLN A 56 -0.52 8.86 -20.09
N LYS A 57 -0.81 10.06 -19.66
CA LYS A 57 -1.92 10.86 -20.15
C LYS A 57 -1.36 12.11 -20.85
N GLU A 58 -1.80 12.36 -22.07
CA GLU A 58 -1.36 13.54 -22.81
C GLU A 58 -1.71 14.83 -22.08
N LYS A 59 -0.80 15.78 -22.09
CA LYS A 59 -0.93 17.09 -21.46
C LYS A 59 -1.24 17.04 -19.94
N ALA A 60 -0.95 15.92 -19.30
CA ALA A 60 -1.07 15.83 -17.85
C ALA A 60 0.02 16.66 -17.17
N GLU A 61 -0.36 17.47 -16.20
CA GLU A 61 0.57 18.21 -15.34
C GLU A 61 0.99 17.42 -14.11
N SER A 62 0.33 16.32 -13.82
CA SER A 62 0.51 15.58 -12.58
C SER A 62 0.77 14.09 -12.83
N LEU A 63 1.66 13.51 -12.00
CA LEU A 63 1.91 12.09 -11.90
C LEU A 63 1.50 11.58 -10.51
N TYR A 64 0.69 10.53 -10.49
CA TYR A 64 0.32 9.82 -9.27
C TYR A 64 1.05 8.49 -9.20
N ILE A 65 1.83 8.29 -8.14
CA ILE A 65 2.49 7.04 -7.81
C ILE A 65 1.60 6.29 -6.83
N LEU A 66 1.20 5.06 -7.18
CA LEU A 66 0.28 4.24 -6.38
C LEU A 66 1.01 3.02 -5.83
N ILE A 67 0.95 2.82 -4.51
CA ILE A 67 1.53 1.68 -3.80
C ILE A 67 0.43 0.83 -3.16
N HIS A 68 0.42 -0.46 -3.49
CA HIS A 68 -0.54 -1.43 -2.97
C HIS A 68 -0.25 -1.87 -1.53
N GLY A 69 -1.21 -2.54 -0.89
CA GLY A 69 -1.03 -3.16 0.43
C GLY A 69 -0.33 -4.53 0.35
N TRP A 70 -0.06 -5.11 1.52
CA TRP A 70 0.58 -6.42 1.65
C TRP A 70 -0.14 -7.50 0.83
N GLU A 71 0.63 -8.33 0.13
CA GLU A 71 0.14 -9.36 -0.80
C GLU A 71 -0.81 -8.83 -1.90
N GLY A 72 -0.75 -7.51 -2.16
CA GLY A 72 -1.40 -6.87 -3.30
C GLY A 72 -0.50 -6.78 -4.52
N SER A 73 -0.86 -5.92 -5.46
CA SER A 73 -0.04 -5.57 -6.64
C SER A 73 -0.60 -4.34 -7.36
N SER A 74 0.07 -3.88 -8.39
CA SER A 74 -0.42 -2.91 -9.37
C SER A 74 -1.78 -3.30 -9.97
N ASN A 75 -2.15 -4.58 -9.91
CA ASN A 75 -3.41 -5.14 -10.39
C ASN A 75 -4.47 -5.32 -9.28
N SER A 76 -4.21 -4.87 -8.06
CA SER A 76 -5.22 -4.84 -7.00
C SER A 76 -6.40 -3.96 -7.40
N THR A 77 -7.61 -4.38 -7.08
CA THR A 77 -8.86 -3.73 -7.51
C THR A 77 -8.89 -2.25 -7.16
N TYR A 78 -8.54 -1.89 -5.92
CA TYR A 78 -8.52 -0.50 -5.47
C TYR A 78 -7.46 0.34 -6.21
N ILE A 79 -6.29 -0.24 -6.55
CA ILE A 79 -5.25 0.42 -7.34
C ILE A 79 -5.74 0.68 -8.77
N GLN A 80 -6.32 -0.32 -9.43
CA GLN A 80 -6.83 -0.16 -10.79
C GLN A 80 -7.96 0.86 -10.89
N LEU A 81 -8.89 0.84 -9.91
CA LEU A 81 -10.03 1.78 -9.91
C LEU A 81 -9.59 3.21 -9.63
N LEU A 82 -8.67 3.43 -8.67
CA LEU A 82 -8.09 4.76 -8.46
C LEU A 82 -7.31 5.23 -9.69
N ALA A 83 -6.46 4.37 -10.26
CA ALA A 83 -5.72 4.68 -11.48
C ALA A 83 -6.64 5.07 -12.64
N ASN A 84 -7.73 4.31 -12.89
CA ASN A 84 -8.72 4.66 -13.89
C ASN A 84 -9.36 6.03 -13.61
N THR A 85 -9.73 6.29 -12.37
CA THR A 85 -10.36 7.55 -11.97
C THR A 85 -9.42 8.74 -12.21
N LEU A 86 -8.14 8.61 -11.89
CA LEU A 86 -7.12 9.64 -12.13
C LEU A 86 -6.89 9.89 -13.62
N LEU A 87 -6.74 8.83 -14.41
CA LEU A 87 -6.56 8.90 -15.86
C LEU A 87 -7.76 9.52 -16.60
N THR A 88 -8.98 9.24 -16.14
CA THR A 88 -10.19 9.63 -16.86
C THR A 88 -10.83 10.91 -16.37
N LYS A 89 -10.70 11.24 -15.09
CA LYS A 89 -11.40 12.39 -14.46
C LYS A 89 -10.45 13.52 -14.05
N LYS A 90 -9.20 13.19 -13.64
CA LYS A 90 -8.22 14.20 -13.22
C LYS A 90 -7.32 14.65 -14.37
N ASN A 91 -7.32 13.94 -15.50
CA ASN A 91 -6.38 14.13 -16.60
C ASN A 91 -4.92 14.02 -16.12
N ALA A 92 -4.64 13.05 -15.27
CA ALA A 92 -3.33 12.82 -14.68
C ALA A 92 -2.70 11.53 -15.21
N SER A 93 -1.38 11.47 -15.26
CA SER A 93 -0.63 10.25 -15.51
C SER A 93 -0.52 9.43 -14.21
N VAL A 94 -0.36 8.12 -14.35
CA VAL A 94 -0.32 7.21 -13.21
C VAL A 94 0.82 6.22 -13.32
N TYR A 95 1.54 6.03 -12.23
CA TYR A 95 2.56 5.01 -12.05
C TYR A 95 2.13 4.05 -10.93
N ARG A 96 1.93 2.77 -11.24
CA ARG A 96 1.53 1.75 -10.28
C ARG A 96 2.74 0.91 -9.92
N LEU A 97 3.32 1.10 -8.75
CA LEU A 97 4.53 0.42 -8.29
C LEU A 97 4.17 -0.89 -7.60
N ASN A 98 4.85 -1.98 -7.97
CA ASN A 98 4.88 -3.20 -7.19
C ASN A 98 6.04 -3.15 -6.20
N LEU A 99 5.74 -3.47 -4.94
CA LEU A 99 6.78 -3.80 -3.96
C LEU A 99 7.48 -5.10 -4.38
N ARG A 100 8.69 -5.34 -3.87
CA ARG A 100 9.44 -6.59 -4.08
C ARG A 100 8.55 -7.81 -3.83
N ASP A 101 8.70 -8.86 -4.61
CA ASP A 101 7.94 -10.12 -4.53
C ASP A 101 6.41 -9.99 -4.61
N HIS A 102 5.89 -8.89 -5.12
CA HIS A 102 4.46 -8.71 -5.33
C HIS A 102 4.10 -8.70 -6.82
N GLY A 103 2.92 -9.28 -7.11
CA GLY A 103 2.45 -9.38 -8.49
C GLY A 103 3.36 -10.26 -9.37
N GLU A 104 3.99 -9.66 -10.36
CA GLU A 104 4.84 -10.35 -11.33
C GLU A 104 6.35 -10.19 -11.03
N SER A 105 6.74 -9.64 -9.88
CA SER A 105 8.12 -9.17 -9.63
C SER A 105 9.03 -10.18 -8.90
N HIS A 106 8.56 -11.38 -8.53
CA HIS A 106 9.31 -12.36 -7.73
C HIS A 106 10.68 -12.76 -8.31
N HIS A 107 10.81 -12.73 -9.63
CA HIS A 107 12.04 -13.11 -10.34
C HIS A 107 13.12 -12.02 -10.35
N LEU A 108 12.77 -10.79 -9.97
CA LEU A 108 13.67 -9.64 -10.13
C LEU A 108 14.76 -9.57 -9.07
N ASN A 109 14.52 -10.13 -7.88
CA ASN A 109 15.46 -10.08 -6.76
C ASN A 109 15.55 -11.45 -6.10
N LYS A 110 16.73 -11.88 -5.61
CA LYS A 110 16.87 -13.15 -4.88
C LYS A 110 16.31 -13.01 -3.46
N GLN A 111 16.70 -11.97 -2.73
CA GLN A 111 16.25 -11.73 -1.35
C GLN A 111 14.75 -11.54 -1.27
N ILE A 112 14.13 -12.01 -0.18
CA ILE A 112 12.68 -11.87 0.03
C ILE A 112 12.27 -10.45 0.40
N PHE A 113 11.00 -10.16 0.17
CA PHE A 113 10.36 -8.95 0.67
C PHE A 113 10.17 -9.00 2.19
N HIS A 114 10.45 -7.89 2.85
CA HIS A 114 9.95 -7.58 4.19
C HIS A 114 9.65 -6.09 4.33
N SER A 115 8.77 -5.74 5.29
CA SER A 115 8.20 -4.37 5.37
C SER A 115 9.19 -3.28 5.80
N CYS A 116 10.38 -3.68 6.28
CA CYS A 116 11.44 -2.75 6.64
C CYS A 116 12.32 -2.31 5.46
N ARG A 117 12.13 -2.86 4.25
CA ARG A 117 12.87 -2.47 3.02
C ARG A 117 12.41 -1.10 2.52
N LEU A 118 12.68 -0.06 3.31
CA LEU A 118 12.28 1.31 2.98
C LEU A 118 13.14 1.91 1.87
N GLU A 119 14.45 1.67 1.90
CA GLU A 119 15.40 2.29 0.98
C GLU A 119 15.05 1.99 -0.48
N GLU A 120 14.71 0.75 -0.82
CA GLU A 120 14.33 0.39 -2.18
C GLU A 120 13.06 1.12 -2.67
N VAL A 121 12.14 1.46 -1.75
CA VAL A 121 10.92 2.20 -2.08
C VAL A 121 11.22 3.70 -2.22
N LEU A 122 12.08 4.25 -1.36
CA LEU A 122 12.56 5.64 -1.46
C LEU A 122 13.25 5.87 -2.80
N ASP A 123 14.19 5.00 -3.14
CA ASP A 123 14.95 5.09 -4.39
C ASP A 123 14.06 4.90 -5.61
N ALA A 124 13.10 3.97 -5.54
CA ALA A 124 12.15 3.78 -6.64
C ALA A 124 11.23 4.99 -6.84
N VAL A 125 10.71 5.58 -5.75
CA VAL A 125 9.87 6.80 -5.86
C VAL A 125 10.70 7.96 -6.40
N LYS A 126 11.94 8.14 -5.93
CA LYS A 126 12.88 9.14 -6.45
C LYS A 126 13.12 8.95 -7.94
N ALA A 127 13.52 7.75 -8.35
CA ALA A 127 13.80 7.43 -9.76
C ALA A 127 12.57 7.69 -10.65
N VAL A 128 11.36 7.37 -10.20
CA VAL A 128 10.13 7.67 -10.94
C VAL A 128 9.94 9.18 -11.09
N THR A 129 10.17 9.99 -10.04
CA THR A 129 10.00 11.45 -10.11
C THR A 129 11.10 12.15 -10.91
N GLU A 130 12.26 11.52 -11.08
CA GLU A 130 13.35 12.00 -11.94
C GLU A 130 13.16 11.59 -13.39
N LYS A 131 12.72 10.34 -13.62
CA LYS A 131 12.52 9.77 -14.95
C LYS A 131 11.37 10.41 -15.73
N TYR A 132 10.28 10.69 -15.05
CA TYR A 132 9.05 11.22 -15.64
C TYR A 132 8.85 12.68 -15.22
N ASN A 133 9.03 13.62 -16.13
CA ASN A 133 8.96 15.05 -15.82
C ASN A 133 7.53 15.56 -15.79
N TYR A 134 7.05 15.88 -14.59
CA TYR A 134 5.74 16.49 -14.32
C TYR A 134 5.89 17.72 -13.42
N LYS A 135 4.87 18.57 -13.41
CA LYS A 135 4.81 19.73 -12.51
C LYS A 135 4.51 19.32 -11.07
N ASN A 136 3.62 18.33 -10.90
CA ASN A 136 3.17 17.87 -9.61
C ASN A 136 3.30 16.34 -9.48
N TYR A 137 3.71 15.88 -8.31
CA TYR A 137 3.83 14.46 -7.97
C TYR A 137 3.06 14.16 -6.70
N TYR A 138 2.26 13.10 -6.76
CA TYR A 138 1.44 12.63 -5.65
C TYR A 138 1.75 11.17 -5.36
N LEU A 139 1.83 10.81 -4.08
CA LEU A 139 2.01 9.43 -3.65
C LEU A 139 0.75 8.96 -2.93
N CYS A 140 0.17 7.84 -3.37
CA CYS A 140 -1.03 7.26 -2.79
C CYS A 140 -0.75 5.81 -2.39
N GLY A 141 -0.79 5.51 -1.09
CA GLY A 141 -0.55 4.16 -0.58
C GLY A 141 -1.76 3.60 0.16
N PHE A 142 -1.98 2.30 0.02
CA PHE A 142 -3.06 1.58 0.69
C PHE A 142 -2.49 0.57 1.68
N SER A 143 -3.02 0.54 2.92
CA SER A 143 -2.59 -0.41 3.95
C SER A 143 -1.07 -0.34 4.15
N LEU A 144 -0.32 -1.42 3.97
CA LEU A 144 1.14 -1.41 4.01
C LEU A 144 1.76 -0.38 3.05
N GLY A 145 1.19 -0.20 1.84
CA GLY A 145 1.59 0.88 0.94
C GLY A 145 1.38 2.27 1.53
N GLY A 146 0.35 2.45 2.37
CA GLY A 146 0.11 3.67 3.13
C GLY A 146 1.17 3.91 4.22
N ASN A 147 1.60 2.85 4.91
CA ASN A 147 2.73 2.90 5.84
C ASN A 147 4.02 3.32 5.12
N PHE A 148 4.36 2.65 4.00
CA PHE A 148 5.50 3.06 3.17
C PHE A 148 5.38 4.52 2.73
N SER A 149 4.19 4.96 2.31
CA SER A 149 3.99 6.34 1.85
C SER A 149 4.25 7.39 2.94
N LEU A 150 3.88 7.12 4.20
CA LEU A 150 4.20 7.99 5.33
C LEU A 150 5.70 8.01 5.64
N ARG A 151 6.36 6.85 5.56
CA ARG A 151 7.81 6.75 5.75
C ARG A 151 8.58 7.42 4.61
N VAL A 152 8.09 7.31 3.38
CA VAL A 152 8.61 8.09 2.24
C VAL A 152 8.45 9.58 2.50
N ALA A 153 7.28 10.05 2.95
CA ALA A 153 7.03 11.45 3.25
C ALA A 153 7.97 12.03 4.31
N ALA A 154 8.37 11.20 5.29
CA ALA A 154 9.32 11.58 6.33
C ALA A 154 10.77 11.74 5.81
N ASN A 155 11.09 11.15 4.65
CA ASN A 155 12.43 11.16 4.06
C ASN A 155 12.54 12.01 2.77
N VAL A 156 11.46 12.73 2.41
CA VAL A 156 11.41 13.51 1.15
C VAL A 156 12.57 14.52 1.05
N TYR A 157 12.84 15.22 2.14
CA TYR A 157 13.90 16.22 2.17
C TYR A 157 15.30 15.60 2.05
N ASP A 158 15.61 14.61 2.89
CA ASP A 158 16.94 13.99 2.94
C ASP A 158 17.28 13.24 1.64
N LYS A 159 16.29 12.61 1.04
CA LYS A 159 16.44 11.88 -0.23
C LYS A 159 16.22 12.75 -1.47
N GLN A 160 15.84 14.02 -1.31
CA GLN A 160 15.54 14.96 -2.40
C GLN A 160 14.46 14.42 -3.36
N ILE A 161 13.40 13.82 -2.81
CA ILE A 161 12.30 13.25 -3.59
C ILE A 161 11.28 14.37 -3.90
N LYS A 162 10.88 14.50 -5.15
CA LYS A 162 9.90 15.50 -5.58
C LYS A 162 8.48 14.99 -5.32
N LEU A 163 7.87 15.36 -4.19
CA LEU A 163 6.47 15.07 -3.87
C LEU A 163 5.76 16.33 -3.37
N ASN A 164 4.55 16.57 -3.88
CA ASN A 164 3.70 17.68 -3.47
C ASN A 164 2.79 17.29 -2.30
N LYS A 165 2.28 16.04 -2.31
CA LYS A 165 1.38 15.55 -1.27
C LYS A 165 1.34 14.02 -1.23
N VAL A 166 1.05 13.48 -0.05
CA VAL A 166 0.87 12.04 0.20
C VAL A 166 -0.54 11.75 0.68
N PHE A 167 -1.12 10.64 0.19
CA PHE A 167 -2.37 10.06 0.65
C PHE A 167 -2.10 8.66 1.18
N ALA A 168 -2.26 8.45 2.48
CA ALA A 168 -2.07 7.17 3.15
C ALA A 168 -3.44 6.61 3.60
N ILE A 169 -3.88 5.55 2.95
CA ILE A 169 -5.20 4.96 3.17
C ILE A 169 -5.08 3.74 4.07
N SER A 170 -5.73 3.78 5.25
CA SER A 170 -5.69 2.73 6.28
C SER A 170 -4.27 2.20 6.57
N PRO A 171 -3.28 3.07 6.80
CA PRO A 171 -1.90 2.63 7.04
C PRO A 171 -1.78 1.93 8.40
N PRO A 172 -1.08 0.78 8.52
CA PRO A 172 -0.70 0.26 9.82
C PRO A 172 0.29 1.23 10.50
N ILE A 173 -0.15 1.80 11.62
CA ILE A 173 0.66 2.71 12.45
C ILE A 173 1.53 1.88 13.41
N ASP A 174 0.91 0.93 14.11
CA ASP A 174 1.57 -0.12 14.91
C ASP A 174 1.38 -1.47 14.22
N PRO A 175 2.40 -1.95 13.49
CA PRO A 175 2.28 -3.20 12.75
C PRO A 175 2.09 -4.44 13.61
N LYS A 176 2.64 -4.46 14.84
CA LYS A 176 2.45 -5.56 15.78
C LYS A 176 0.99 -5.71 16.17
N LYS A 177 0.31 -4.61 16.52
CA LYS A 177 -1.12 -4.62 16.82
C LYS A 177 -1.97 -4.99 15.60
N SER A 178 -1.58 -4.52 14.42
CA SER A 178 -2.23 -4.89 13.18
C SER A 178 -2.13 -6.39 12.90
N MET A 179 -0.95 -7.01 13.15
CA MET A 179 -0.77 -8.46 13.02
C MET A 179 -1.66 -9.23 14.01
N ILE A 180 -1.73 -8.79 15.28
CA ILE A 180 -2.61 -9.39 16.29
C ILE A 180 -4.07 -9.31 15.85
N ALA A 181 -4.53 -8.17 15.33
CA ALA A 181 -5.89 -7.99 14.85
C ALA A 181 -6.21 -8.90 13.65
N ILE A 182 -5.28 -9.08 12.72
CA ILE A 182 -5.41 -10.00 11.60
C ILE A 182 -5.52 -11.45 12.10
N GLU A 183 -4.66 -11.89 13.00
CA GLU A 183 -4.67 -13.26 13.52
C GLU A 183 -5.90 -13.58 14.36
N ALA A 184 -6.41 -12.64 15.13
CA ALA A 184 -7.67 -12.78 15.87
C ALA A 184 -8.88 -13.07 14.96
N SER A 185 -8.81 -12.71 13.68
CA SER A 185 -9.86 -12.95 12.71
C SER A 185 -9.57 -14.17 11.83
N LYS A 186 -10.31 -15.26 12.00
CA LYS A 186 -10.18 -16.48 11.16
C LYS A 186 -10.31 -16.18 9.65
N ILE A 187 -11.07 -15.17 9.26
CA ILE A 187 -11.27 -14.77 7.85
C ILE A 187 -10.00 -14.14 7.31
N TYR A 188 -9.45 -13.12 8.00
CA TYR A 188 -8.28 -12.38 7.52
C TYR A 188 -7.01 -13.21 7.66
N SER A 189 -6.84 -13.93 8.75
CA SER A 189 -5.69 -14.81 8.96
C SER A 189 -5.59 -15.86 7.84
N ARG A 190 -6.68 -16.56 7.51
CA ARG A 190 -6.70 -17.51 6.39
C ARG A 190 -6.44 -16.87 5.04
N TYR A 191 -7.01 -15.68 4.81
CA TYR A 191 -6.82 -14.95 3.56
C TYR A 191 -5.37 -14.55 3.34
N PHE A 192 -4.74 -13.92 4.32
CA PHE A 192 -3.34 -13.49 4.23
C PHE A 192 -2.38 -14.68 4.22
N MET A 193 -2.61 -15.69 5.07
CA MET A 193 -1.80 -16.91 5.07
C MET A 193 -1.79 -17.59 3.69
N LYS A 194 -2.97 -17.76 3.07
CA LYS A 194 -3.07 -18.35 1.73
C LYS A 194 -2.30 -17.55 0.68
N LYS A 195 -2.39 -16.24 0.72
CA LYS A 195 -1.70 -15.37 -0.24
C LYS A 195 -0.19 -15.40 -0.04
N TRP A 196 0.25 -15.25 1.20
CA TRP A 196 1.66 -15.21 1.52
C TRP A 196 2.36 -16.54 1.23
N LYS A 197 1.76 -17.68 1.64
CA LYS A 197 2.27 -19.00 1.26
C LYS A 197 2.43 -19.15 -0.26
N ARG A 198 1.43 -18.71 -1.03
CA ARG A 198 1.52 -18.76 -2.50
C ARG A 198 2.66 -17.91 -3.04
N SER A 199 2.88 -16.74 -2.46
CA SER A 199 3.99 -15.85 -2.82
C SER A 199 5.35 -16.52 -2.53
N LEU A 200 5.50 -17.11 -1.33
CA LEU A 200 6.71 -17.80 -0.92
C LEU A 200 6.99 -19.06 -1.75
N ILE A 201 5.98 -19.84 -2.07
CA ILE A 201 6.11 -21.01 -2.95
C ILE A 201 6.62 -20.58 -4.32
N LYS A 202 6.03 -19.55 -4.90
CA LYS A 202 6.51 -18.98 -6.16
C LYS A 202 7.95 -18.48 -6.07
N LYS A 203 8.33 -17.90 -4.94
CA LYS A 203 9.70 -17.46 -4.68
C LYS A 203 10.66 -18.65 -4.61
N LYS A 204 10.27 -19.72 -3.91
CA LYS A 204 11.02 -20.98 -3.82
C LYS A 204 11.22 -21.65 -5.17
N GLU A 205 10.21 -21.64 -6.03
CA GLU A 205 10.34 -22.17 -7.40
C GLU A 205 11.36 -21.41 -8.24
N LEU A 206 11.49 -20.09 -8.04
CA LEU A 206 12.43 -19.23 -8.78
C LEU A 206 13.84 -19.26 -8.19
N PHE A 207 13.97 -19.48 -6.87
CA PHE A 207 15.22 -19.47 -6.12
C PHE A 207 15.23 -20.64 -5.13
N PRO A 208 15.42 -21.89 -5.58
CA PRO A 208 15.34 -23.07 -4.72
C PRO A 208 16.28 -23.02 -3.51
N ASP A 209 17.51 -22.56 -3.73
CA ASP A 209 18.54 -22.47 -2.69
C ASP A 209 18.16 -21.55 -1.50
N LEU A 210 17.17 -20.68 -1.69
CA LEU A 210 16.76 -19.75 -0.63
C LEU A 210 15.95 -20.45 0.48
N PHE A 211 15.32 -21.60 0.16
CA PHE A 211 14.36 -22.28 1.05
C PHE A 211 14.53 -23.81 1.00
N GLU A 212 15.76 -24.30 1.05
CA GLU A 212 16.06 -25.72 0.82
C GLU A 212 15.28 -26.68 1.71
N GLU A 213 15.18 -26.39 3.02
CA GLU A 213 14.51 -27.27 3.99
C GLU A 213 13.07 -26.82 4.36
N GLU A 214 12.56 -25.74 3.77
CA GLU A 214 11.34 -25.14 4.23
C GLU A 214 10.07 -25.74 3.64
N ASN A 215 9.18 -26.16 4.52
CA ASN A 215 7.84 -26.61 4.19
C ASN A 215 6.77 -25.63 4.70
N PHE A 216 6.48 -24.61 3.90
CA PHE A 216 5.48 -23.59 4.24
C PHE A 216 4.08 -24.14 4.48
N TYR A 217 3.75 -25.33 3.99
CA TYR A 217 2.44 -25.94 4.20
C TYR A 217 2.18 -26.30 5.67
N LYS A 218 3.23 -26.64 6.43
CA LYS A 218 3.12 -27.02 7.84
C LYS A 218 2.89 -25.85 8.79
N ILE A 219 3.24 -24.63 8.40
CA ILE A 219 3.09 -23.43 9.24
C ILE A 219 1.63 -22.96 9.17
N ASN A 220 0.98 -22.71 10.31
CA ASN A 220 -0.44 -22.39 10.38
C ASN A 220 -0.77 -21.02 10.98
N SER A 221 0.22 -20.28 11.47
CA SER A 221 0.08 -18.94 12.05
C SER A 221 0.92 -17.93 11.26
N LEU A 222 0.38 -16.72 11.03
CA LEU A 222 1.11 -15.62 10.41
C LEU A 222 2.29 -15.19 11.27
N ASN A 223 2.11 -15.21 12.59
CA ASN A 223 3.18 -14.86 13.52
C ASN A 223 4.33 -15.86 13.46
N GLU A 224 4.04 -17.18 13.45
CA GLU A 224 5.04 -18.23 13.27
C GLU A 224 5.79 -18.09 11.94
N LEU A 225 5.06 -17.82 10.85
CA LEU A 225 5.66 -17.61 9.54
C LEU A 225 6.50 -16.34 9.50
N THR A 226 6.05 -15.26 10.17
CA THR A 226 6.83 -14.02 10.30
C THR A 226 8.11 -14.28 11.07
N GLN A 227 8.03 -14.93 12.24
CA GLN A 227 9.19 -15.24 13.05
C GLN A 227 10.23 -16.04 12.27
N LYS A 228 9.79 -17.10 11.60
CA LYS A 228 10.68 -17.93 10.81
C LYS A 228 11.36 -17.13 9.68
N LEU A 229 10.59 -16.46 8.83
CA LEU A 229 11.14 -15.76 7.68
C LEU A 229 12.01 -14.55 8.05
N ILE A 230 11.63 -13.81 9.09
CA ILE A 230 12.37 -12.62 9.48
C ILE A 230 13.70 -12.99 10.12
N VAL A 231 13.71 -13.94 11.05
CA VAL A 231 14.96 -14.37 11.71
C VAL A 231 15.91 -15.05 10.72
N GLU A 232 15.41 -15.84 9.77
CA GLU A 232 16.26 -16.59 8.84
C GLU A 232 16.70 -15.77 7.61
N HIS A 233 15.93 -14.75 7.20
CA HIS A 233 16.13 -14.07 5.91
C HIS A 233 16.22 -12.54 6.00
N SER A 234 16.42 -11.97 7.18
CA SER A 234 16.64 -10.54 7.36
C SER A 234 17.67 -10.25 8.45
N GLU A 235 17.95 -8.98 8.68
CA GLU A 235 18.86 -8.50 9.71
C GLU A 235 18.24 -8.42 11.13
N TYR A 236 16.98 -8.79 11.32
CA TYR A 236 16.26 -8.70 12.59
C TYR A 236 16.36 -10.00 13.37
N GLU A 237 16.73 -9.89 14.63
CA GLU A 237 16.85 -11.06 15.52
C GLU A 237 15.49 -11.47 16.10
N THR A 238 14.56 -10.53 16.22
CA THR A 238 13.23 -10.77 16.78
C THR A 238 12.12 -10.17 15.93
N THR A 239 10.92 -10.74 16.02
CA THR A 239 9.73 -10.15 15.37
C THR A 239 9.36 -8.79 15.95
N ASP A 240 9.69 -8.52 17.22
CA ASP A 240 9.44 -7.23 17.86
C ASP A 240 10.31 -6.13 17.25
N GLU A 241 11.59 -6.36 17.06
CA GLU A 241 12.49 -5.45 16.34
C GLU A 241 12.01 -5.21 14.91
N TYR A 242 11.63 -6.28 14.22
CA TYR A 242 11.07 -6.16 12.89
C TYR A 242 9.82 -5.27 12.84
N PHE A 243 8.84 -5.49 13.73
CA PHE A 243 7.64 -4.65 13.75
C PHE A 243 7.96 -3.20 14.12
N GLN A 244 8.91 -2.96 15.03
CA GLN A 244 9.40 -1.62 15.35
C GLN A 244 10.06 -0.95 14.15
N GLY A 245 10.80 -1.71 13.32
CA GLY A 245 11.52 -1.22 12.16
C GLY A 245 10.65 -0.56 11.09
N TYR A 246 9.33 -0.84 11.07
CA TYR A 246 8.40 -0.17 10.17
C TYR A 246 7.18 0.46 10.85
N SER A 247 7.20 0.59 12.16
CA SER A 247 6.19 1.35 12.92
C SER A 247 6.29 2.85 12.60
N ILE A 248 5.13 3.50 12.55
CA ILE A 248 5.06 4.97 12.43
C ILE A 248 5.23 5.57 13.83
N THR A 249 6.39 6.15 14.08
CA THR A 249 6.75 6.75 15.37
C THR A 249 6.48 8.25 15.39
N LYS A 250 6.56 8.86 16.57
CA LYS A 250 6.54 10.33 16.70
C LYS A 250 7.69 10.97 15.94
N GLU A 251 8.84 10.32 15.87
CA GLU A 251 10.00 10.80 15.11
C GLU A 251 9.73 10.76 13.62
N THR A 252 9.20 9.66 13.08
CA THR A 252 8.73 9.58 11.69
C THR A 252 7.80 10.73 11.34
N LEU A 253 6.82 11.02 12.22
CA LEU A 253 5.83 12.06 11.97
C LEU A 253 6.40 13.49 12.02
N LYS A 254 7.39 13.75 12.88
CA LYS A 254 8.07 15.05 12.96
C LYS A 254 8.84 15.37 11.69
N ASN A 255 9.39 14.35 11.04
CA ASN A 255 10.20 14.52 9.84
C ASN A 255 9.34 14.71 8.56
N ILE A 256 8.02 14.57 8.66
CA ILE A 256 7.12 14.82 7.53
C ILE A 256 7.07 16.33 7.25
N SER A 257 7.66 16.73 6.13
CA SER A 257 7.76 18.14 5.69
C SER A 257 6.72 18.56 4.66
N ILE A 258 6.02 17.60 4.03
CA ILE A 258 5.01 17.83 2.99
C ILE A 258 3.61 17.45 3.48
N PRO A 259 2.53 18.00 2.88
CA PRO A 259 1.17 17.64 3.25
C PRO A 259 0.89 16.15 3.12
N CYS A 260 0.36 15.53 4.17
CA CYS A 260 -0.04 14.12 4.21
C CYS A 260 -1.47 13.99 4.71
N ASP A 261 -2.35 13.40 3.91
CA ASP A 261 -3.70 13.03 4.31
C ASP A 261 -3.72 11.56 4.69
N VAL A 262 -3.96 11.27 5.97
CA VAL A 262 -4.16 9.90 6.48
C VAL A 262 -5.66 9.64 6.58
N ILE A 263 -6.14 8.64 5.84
CA ILE A 263 -7.56 8.33 5.74
C ILE A 263 -7.81 6.95 6.36
N THR A 264 -8.68 6.88 7.36
CA THR A 264 -9.02 5.63 8.05
C THR A 264 -10.49 5.58 8.49
N SER A 265 -10.98 4.41 8.88
CA SER A 265 -12.31 4.24 9.47
C SER A 265 -12.23 3.74 10.91
N TRP A 266 -13.21 4.13 11.73
CA TRP A 266 -13.28 3.67 13.13
C TRP A 266 -13.59 2.18 13.23
N ASP A 267 -14.22 1.62 12.20
CA ASP A 267 -14.59 0.21 12.13
C ASP A 267 -13.61 -0.65 11.33
N ASP A 268 -12.37 -0.17 11.08
CA ASP A 268 -11.36 -0.98 10.39
C ASP A 268 -11.07 -2.27 11.18
N PRO A 269 -11.31 -3.46 10.59
CA PRO A 269 -11.11 -4.72 11.30
C PRO A 269 -9.66 -5.21 11.28
N VAL A 270 -8.77 -4.49 10.62
CA VAL A 270 -7.35 -4.86 10.41
C VAL A 270 -6.42 -3.91 11.16
N ILE A 271 -6.71 -2.61 11.12
CA ILE A 271 -5.89 -1.60 11.76
C ILE A 271 -6.67 -1.00 12.95
N PRO A 272 -6.19 -1.16 14.20
CA PRO A 272 -6.83 -0.57 15.37
C PRO A 272 -6.90 0.96 15.25
N PHE A 273 -8.09 1.53 15.44
CA PHE A 273 -8.29 2.97 15.28
C PHE A 273 -7.50 3.79 16.32
N GLU A 274 -7.32 3.26 17.51
CA GLU A 274 -6.60 3.89 18.62
C GLU A 274 -5.14 4.20 18.28
N ASP A 275 -4.54 3.46 17.36
CA ASP A 275 -3.15 3.68 16.95
C ASP A 275 -2.98 5.03 16.23
N PHE A 276 -4.05 5.57 15.65
CA PHE A 276 -4.02 6.88 14.98
C PHE A 276 -3.96 8.08 15.94
N ASN A 277 -4.10 7.89 17.25
CA ASN A 277 -3.97 8.96 18.24
C ASN A 277 -2.59 9.64 18.20
N ILE A 278 -1.55 8.92 17.75
CA ILE A 278 -0.20 9.48 17.60
C ILE A 278 -0.14 10.60 16.54
N LEU A 279 -1.09 10.63 15.61
CA LEU A 279 -1.17 11.63 14.54
C LEU A 279 -1.77 12.96 15.01
N ASP A 280 -2.30 13.03 16.22
CA ASP A 280 -2.91 14.26 16.73
C ASP A 280 -1.86 15.37 16.83
N LYS A 281 -2.26 16.59 16.42
CA LYS A 281 -1.43 17.80 16.45
C LYS A 281 -0.15 17.77 15.57
N GLN A 282 -0.05 16.87 14.60
CA GLN A 282 1.06 16.90 13.64
C GLN A 282 0.80 17.99 12.56
N LYS A 283 1.79 18.86 12.32
CA LYS A 283 1.64 20.05 11.47
C LYS A 283 1.26 19.71 10.03
N ASN A 284 1.93 18.72 9.44
CA ASN A 284 1.77 18.38 8.03
C ASN A 284 0.91 17.13 7.81
N VAL A 285 0.38 16.53 8.88
CA VAL A 285 -0.44 15.31 8.79
C VAL A 285 -1.88 15.61 9.17
N LYS A 286 -2.78 15.37 8.24
CA LYS A 286 -4.21 15.55 8.42
C LYS A 286 -4.89 14.19 8.56
N LEU A 287 -5.44 13.89 9.73
CA LEU A 287 -6.20 12.67 9.96
C LEU A 287 -7.66 12.88 9.54
N ILE A 288 -8.10 12.12 8.54
CA ILE A 288 -9.45 12.10 8.00
C ILE A 288 -10.10 10.76 8.37
N THR A 289 -11.22 10.80 9.07
CA THR A 289 -11.86 9.61 9.59
C THR A 289 -13.31 9.50 9.16
N SER A 290 -13.80 8.27 9.03
CA SER A 290 -15.22 7.96 8.87
C SER A 290 -15.62 6.89 9.90
N LYS A 291 -16.89 6.93 10.37
CA LYS A 291 -17.42 5.87 11.26
C LYS A 291 -17.37 4.49 10.60
N HIS A 292 -17.60 4.44 9.31
CA HIS A 292 -17.67 3.21 8.52
C HIS A 292 -16.75 3.32 7.32
N GLY A 293 -16.21 2.19 6.89
CA GLY A 293 -15.29 2.15 5.74
C GLY A 293 -14.57 0.82 5.63
N GLY A 294 -14.49 0.09 6.75
CA GLY A 294 -13.69 -1.11 6.86
C GLY A 294 -12.23 -0.85 6.46
N HIS A 295 -11.49 -1.88 6.12
CA HIS A 295 -10.11 -1.74 5.68
C HIS A 295 -10.03 -1.37 4.19
N CYS A 296 -9.66 -0.14 3.88
CA CYS A 296 -9.49 0.38 2.51
C CYS A 296 -10.76 0.37 1.61
N GLY A 297 -11.95 0.13 2.15
CA GLY A 297 -13.18 0.00 1.34
C GLY A 297 -13.79 1.34 0.98
N PHE A 298 -14.39 1.97 1.95
CA PHE A 298 -15.09 3.25 1.83
C PHE A 298 -16.08 3.30 0.66
N ILE A 299 -16.76 2.15 0.43
CA ILE A 299 -17.76 2.04 -0.65
C ILE A 299 -18.99 2.85 -0.25
N ASN A 300 -19.38 3.79 -1.12
CA ASN A 300 -20.43 4.76 -0.83
C ASN A 300 -21.61 4.72 -1.80
N SER A 301 -21.64 3.77 -2.71
CA SER A 301 -22.74 3.66 -3.67
C SER A 301 -23.02 2.21 -4.08
N TRP A 302 -24.24 1.96 -4.56
CA TRP A 302 -24.61 0.69 -5.18
C TRP A 302 -23.82 0.39 -6.47
N LYS A 303 -23.24 1.42 -7.10
CA LYS A 303 -22.30 1.26 -8.21
C LYS A 303 -20.90 0.86 -7.75
N MET A 304 -20.73 0.57 -6.46
CA MET A 304 -19.48 0.13 -5.82
C MET A 304 -18.30 1.13 -6.02
N THR A 305 -18.61 2.43 -6.07
CA THR A 305 -17.59 3.48 -6.04
C THR A 305 -17.02 3.60 -4.64
N SER A 306 -15.73 3.92 -4.53
CA SER A 306 -15.11 4.24 -3.25
C SER A 306 -15.03 5.76 -3.09
N TRP A 307 -15.39 6.26 -1.91
CA TRP A 307 -15.22 7.66 -1.57
C TRP A 307 -13.76 8.12 -1.65
N ILE A 308 -12.81 7.21 -1.42
CA ILE A 308 -11.37 7.50 -1.57
C ILE A 308 -11.04 8.01 -2.99
N GLU A 309 -11.65 7.40 -4.02
CA GLU A 309 -11.44 7.82 -5.41
C GLU A 309 -11.84 9.29 -5.62
N GLN A 310 -12.96 9.70 -5.02
CA GLN A 310 -13.44 11.08 -5.07
C GLN A 310 -12.60 12.02 -4.20
N TYR A 311 -12.30 11.60 -2.97
CA TYR A 311 -11.51 12.42 -2.04
C TYR A 311 -10.16 12.80 -2.64
N ILE A 312 -9.44 11.84 -3.23
CA ILE A 312 -8.13 12.11 -3.86
C ILE A 312 -8.28 13.05 -5.05
N LEU A 313 -9.34 12.93 -5.88
CA LEU A 313 -9.59 13.85 -6.98
C LEU A 313 -9.76 15.31 -6.53
N GLU A 314 -10.44 15.51 -5.42
CA GLU A 314 -10.81 16.84 -4.91
C GLU A 314 -9.69 17.51 -4.10
N ASN A 315 -8.77 16.72 -3.53
CA ASN A 315 -7.77 17.22 -2.58
C ASN A 315 -6.31 17.12 -3.09
N SER A 316 -6.12 16.92 -4.38
CA SER A 316 -4.80 16.85 -5.03
C SER A 316 -4.59 17.90 -6.11
#